data_b37136720acf888130add38b25d3964d
#
_entry.id   b37136720acf888130add38b25d3964d
#
_cell.length_a   1.000
_cell.length_b   1.000
_cell.length_c   1.000
_cell.angle_alpha   90.00
_cell.angle_beta   90.00
_cell.angle_gamma   90.00
#
_symmetry.space_group_name_H-M   'P 1'
#
loop_
_entity.id
_entity.type
_entity.pdbx_description
1 polymer ?
#
loop_
_entity_poly.entity_id
_entity_poly.type
_entity_poly.pdbx_seq_one_letter_code
_entity_poly.pdbx_strand_id
1 'polypeptide(L)'
;MLFAFDREIGYFANGALPVLFNVIAALSLLFFALTAFCLPAKELGEPAPQKSAALRAAAGAVALLLVADLILLFTTGQYQRAKSFLIVLTVPALLLACAYFLPIALGKTLRGSAMALPGCGGIFAGALLISLLYFDRYTPMNAPRKVGVQLALLSFMLALLYELRAKTGIPLPRMAVFSTLLSFFLCVVIGLSDIVAFAAGVYRVPFYFMQDLLLLASGIYFLLSGPRPLGQKTGKDQTT
;
A
#
# COMPACT_ATOMS: atom_id res chain seq x y z
N MET A 1 11.68 14.29 2.76
CA MET A 1 10.44 14.96 2.35
C MET A 1 10.11 16.16 3.25
N LEU A 2 10.00 16.00 4.56
CA LEU A 2 9.67 17.07 5.53
C LEU A 2 10.51 18.35 5.44
N PHE A 3 11.82 18.24 5.23
CA PHE A 3 12.73 19.37 5.13
C PHE A 3 12.84 19.98 3.73
N ALA A 4 12.26 19.31 2.73
CA ALA A 4 12.22 19.77 1.36
C ALA A 4 10.92 20.48 1.00
N PHE A 5 10.02 20.65 2.00
CA PHE A 5 8.67 21.15 1.81
C PHE A 5 8.56 22.56 2.35
N ASP A 6 8.11 23.50 1.52
CA ASP A 6 7.71 24.81 1.96
C ASP A 6 6.34 24.72 2.63
N ARG A 7 6.27 25.06 3.93
CA ARG A 7 5.07 24.92 4.76
C ARG A 7 3.96 25.90 4.39
N GLU A 8 4.33 27.05 3.82
CA GLU A 8 3.34 28.08 3.47
C GLU A 8 2.66 27.81 2.12
N ILE A 9 3.41 27.29 1.16
CA ILE A 9 2.92 27.08 -0.20
C ILE A 9 2.56 25.61 -0.48
N GLY A 10 2.97 24.66 0.36
CA GLY A 10 2.67 23.24 0.19
C GLY A 10 3.41 22.57 -1.00
N TYR A 11 4.46 23.20 -1.52
CA TYR A 11 5.30 22.70 -2.60
C TYR A 11 6.72 22.41 -2.12
N PHE A 12 7.49 21.73 -2.96
CA PHE A 12 8.91 21.55 -2.67
C PHE A 12 9.63 22.89 -2.61
N ALA A 13 10.35 23.11 -1.50
CA ALA A 13 11.21 24.27 -1.37
C ALA A 13 12.31 24.25 -2.44
N ASN A 14 12.73 25.43 -2.93
CA ASN A 14 13.89 25.52 -3.79
C ASN A 14 15.16 25.19 -3.00
N GLY A 15 15.98 24.28 -3.49
CA GLY A 15 17.24 23.93 -2.84
C GLY A 15 17.79 22.55 -3.18
N ALA A 16 18.86 22.16 -2.52
CA ALA A 16 19.56 20.89 -2.74
C ALA A 16 18.76 19.68 -2.20
N LEU A 17 17.93 19.86 -1.16
CA LEU A 17 17.19 18.76 -0.53
C LEU A 17 16.15 18.09 -1.43
N PRO A 18 15.32 18.81 -2.21
CA PRO A 18 14.44 18.18 -3.21
C PRO A 18 15.22 17.43 -4.29
N VAL A 19 16.35 17.97 -4.74
CA VAL A 19 17.20 17.30 -5.72
C VAL A 19 17.76 16.01 -5.14
N LEU A 20 18.28 16.04 -3.92
CA LEU A 20 18.78 14.86 -3.21
C LEU A 20 17.69 13.80 -3.04
N PHE A 21 16.49 14.21 -2.66
CA PHE A 21 15.34 13.30 -2.54
C PHE A 21 15.03 12.62 -3.87
N ASN A 22 14.98 13.38 -4.97
CA ASN A 22 14.70 12.83 -6.29
C ASN A 22 15.81 11.86 -6.75
N VAL A 23 17.06 12.17 -6.47
CA VAL A 23 18.21 11.28 -6.78
C VAL A 23 18.10 9.97 -5.98
N ILE A 24 17.82 10.04 -4.68
CA ILE A 24 17.64 8.85 -3.83
C ILE A 24 16.46 8.03 -4.34
N ALA A 25 15.34 8.65 -4.67
CA ALA A 25 14.16 7.97 -5.20
C ALA A 25 14.48 7.26 -6.53
N ALA A 26 15.17 7.94 -7.46
CA ALA A 26 15.57 7.36 -8.73
C ALA A 26 16.53 6.18 -8.55
N LEU A 27 17.54 6.30 -7.67
CA LEU A 27 18.45 5.21 -7.34
C LEU A 27 17.74 4.01 -6.71
N SER A 28 16.77 4.26 -5.82
CA SER A 28 15.93 3.21 -5.22
C SER A 28 15.10 2.47 -6.27
N LEU A 29 14.47 3.20 -7.19
CA LEU A 29 13.73 2.60 -8.31
C LEU A 29 14.62 1.76 -9.22
N LEU A 30 15.80 2.26 -9.54
CA LEU A 30 16.80 1.53 -10.32
C LEU A 30 17.24 0.25 -9.60
N PHE A 31 17.53 0.34 -8.31
CA PHE A 31 17.90 -0.81 -7.48
C PHE A 31 16.79 -1.86 -7.47
N PHE A 32 15.51 -1.47 -7.30
CA PHE A 32 14.39 -2.40 -7.34
C PHE A 32 14.21 -3.05 -8.71
N ALA A 33 14.40 -2.28 -9.78
CA ALA A 33 14.36 -2.81 -11.14
C ALA A 33 15.48 -3.84 -11.35
N LEU A 34 16.71 -3.50 -11.00
CA LEU A 34 17.85 -4.42 -11.10
C LEU A 34 17.61 -5.68 -10.27
N THR A 35 17.15 -5.54 -9.02
CA THR A 35 16.84 -6.69 -8.16
C THR A 35 15.78 -7.60 -8.81
N ALA A 36 14.71 -7.02 -9.36
CA ALA A 36 13.64 -7.80 -9.99
C ALA A 36 14.11 -8.51 -11.29
N PHE A 37 14.92 -7.85 -12.09
CA PHE A 37 15.36 -8.39 -13.39
C PHE A 37 16.58 -9.32 -13.30
N CYS A 38 17.45 -9.14 -12.29
CA CYS A 38 18.61 -10.01 -12.05
C CYS A 38 18.21 -11.33 -11.36
N LEU A 39 17.05 -11.39 -10.69
CA LEU A 39 16.56 -12.64 -10.10
C LEU A 39 16.19 -13.64 -11.20
N PRO A 40 16.67 -14.89 -11.14
CA PRO A 40 16.30 -15.94 -12.09
C PRO A 40 14.81 -16.22 -11.99
N ALA A 41 14.11 -16.21 -13.12
CA ALA A 41 12.65 -16.39 -13.18
C ALA A 41 12.16 -17.74 -12.60
N LYS A 42 13.03 -18.76 -12.59
CA LYS A 42 12.75 -20.08 -12.02
C LYS A 42 12.81 -20.12 -10.50
N GLU A 43 13.34 -19.09 -9.86
CA GLU A 43 13.53 -19.01 -8.40
C GLU A 43 12.44 -18.20 -7.69
N LEU A 44 11.46 -17.68 -8.43
CA LEU A 44 10.32 -16.99 -7.82
C LEU A 44 9.33 -18.04 -7.33
N GLY A 45 9.48 -18.35 -6.04
CA GLY A 45 8.61 -19.29 -5.33
C GLY A 45 7.27 -18.68 -4.92
N GLU A 46 6.47 -19.52 -4.31
CA GLU A 46 5.20 -19.10 -3.71
C GLU A 46 5.40 -17.95 -2.72
N PRO A 47 4.38 -17.08 -2.54
CA PRO A 47 4.38 -16.06 -1.50
C PRO A 47 4.71 -16.64 -0.13
N ALA A 48 5.24 -15.79 0.76
CA ALA A 48 5.61 -16.20 2.10
C ALA A 48 4.51 -17.03 2.78
N PRO A 49 4.87 -18.11 3.53
CA PRO A 49 3.89 -18.89 4.25
C PRO A 49 3.12 -17.98 5.21
N GLN A 50 1.79 -18.02 5.13
CA GLN A 50 0.86 -17.17 5.91
C GLN A 50 0.94 -17.43 7.44
N LYS A 51 1.83 -18.30 7.89
CA LYS A 51 2.05 -18.67 9.31
C LYS A 51 2.91 -17.66 10.08
N SER A 52 3.54 -16.67 9.41
CA SER A 52 4.35 -15.66 10.11
C SER A 52 3.47 -14.77 10.99
N ALA A 53 3.80 -14.66 12.29
CA ALA A 53 3.11 -13.78 13.22
C ALA A 53 3.16 -12.30 12.77
N ALA A 54 4.31 -11.87 12.21
CA ALA A 54 4.48 -10.52 11.70
C ALA A 54 3.55 -10.23 10.51
N LEU A 55 3.41 -11.17 9.55
CA LEU A 55 2.50 -11.03 8.42
C LEU A 55 1.04 -10.95 8.87
N ARG A 56 0.66 -11.78 9.85
CA ARG A 56 -0.69 -11.76 10.42
C ARG A 56 -0.98 -10.44 11.13
N ALA A 57 -0.03 -9.92 11.91
CA ALA A 57 -0.15 -8.64 12.58
C ALA A 57 -0.27 -7.48 11.56
N ALA A 58 0.55 -7.48 10.50
CA ALA A 58 0.48 -6.48 9.44
C ALA A 58 -0.88 -6.54 8.70
N ALA A 59 -1.36 -7.73 8.34
CA ALA A 59 -2.67 -7.91 7.73
C ALA A 59 -3.81 -7.44 8.64
N GLY A 60 -3.71 -7.72 9.93
CA GLY A 60 -4.67 -7.26 10.95
C GLY A 60 -4.68 -5.73 11.07
N ALA A 61 -3.51 -5.10 11.06
CA ALA A 61 -3.40 -3.65 11.06
C ALA A 61 -4.05 -3.03 9.82
N VAL A 62 -3.79 -3.57 8.62
CA VAL A 62 -4.44 -3.10 7.39
C VAL A 62 -5.96 -3.25 7.48
N ALA A 63 -6.47 -4.40 7.93
CA ALA A 63 -7.91 -4.62 8.07
C ALA A 63 -8.57 -3.62 9.05
N LEU A 64 -7.95 -3.37 10.20
CA LEU A 64 -8.45 -2.41 11.18
C LEU A 64 -8.45 -0.97 10.65
N LEU A 65 -7.39 -0.59 9.94
CA LEU A 65 -7.26 0.76 9.36
C LEU A 65 -8.24 0.98 8.20
N LEU A 66 -8.56 -0.06 7.41
CA LEU A 66 -9.62 0.02 6.40
C LEU A 66 -11.00 0.28 7.03
N VAL A 67 -11.27 -0.33 8.18
CA VAL A 67 -12.52 -0.05 8.94
C VAL A 67 -12.50 1.37 9.50
N ALA A 68 -11.37 1.83 10.04
CA ALA A 68 -11.22 3.20 10.52
C ALA A 68 -11.42 4.24 9.40
N ASP A 69 -10.82 4.01 8.23
CA ASP A 69 -11.02 4.84 7.04
C ASP A 69 -12.50 4.89 6.63
N LEU A 70 -13.19 3.75 6.66
CA LEU A 70 -14.62 3.70 6.37
C LEU A 70 -15.44 4.56 7.34
N ILE A 71 -15.15 4.50 8.64
CA ILE A 71 -15.83 5.31 9.65
C ILE A 71 -15.56 6.80 9.41
N LEU A 72 -14.30 7.17 9.17
CA LEU A 72 -13.90 8.56 8.96
C LEU A 72 -14.42 9.14 7.65
N LEU A 73 -14.62 8.32 6.62
CA LEU A 73 -15.24 8.73 5.36
C LEU A 73 -16.60 9.38 5.59
N PHE A 74 -17.39 8.86 6.54
CA PHE A 74 -18.71 9.39 6.85
C PHE A 74 -18.69 10.51 7.91
N THR A 75 -17.77 10.46 8.86
CA THR A 75 -17.78 11.39 10.01
C THR A 75 -17.11 12.72 9.71
N THR A 76 -16.10 12.76 8.83
CA THR A 76 -15.34 13.99 8.58
C THR A 76 -15.97 14.95 7.58
N GLY A 77 -16.91 14.49 6.76
CA GLY A 77 -17.52 15.30 5.70
C GLY A 77 -16.52 15.86 4.68
N GLN A 78 -15.31 15.28 4.61
CA GLN A 78 -14.20 15.77 3.80
C GLN A 78 -14.52 15.76 2.29
N TYR A 79 -15.30 14.78 1.86
CA TYR A 79 -15.68 14.57 0.47
C TYR A 79 -17.09 15.07 0.14
N GLN A 80 -17.57 16.12 0.80
CA GLN A 80 -18.93 16.67 0.57
C GLN A 80 -19.20 17.03 -0.89
N ARG A 81 -18.18 17.34 -1.68
CA ARG A 81 -18.29 17.64 -3.11
C ARG A 81 -18.23 16.39 -4.00
N ALA A 82 -17.84 15.24 -3.46
CA ALA A 82 -17.83 14.00 -4.22
C ALA A 82 -19.25 13.59 -4.59
N LYS A 83 -19.41 12.99 -5.77
CA LYS A 83 -20.70 12.42 -6.16
C LYS A 83 -21.08 11.31 -5.19
N SER A 84 -22.30 11.33 -4.68
CA SER A 84 -22.78 10.37 -3.67
C SER A 84 -22.56 8.92 -4.07
N PHE A 85 -22.64 8.57 -5.36
CA PHE A 85 -22.43 7.20 -5.81
C PHE A 85 -20.98 6.72 -5.59
N LEU A 86 -19.97 7.61 -5.68
CA LEU A 86 -18.57 7.25 -5.40
C LEU A 86 -18.40 6.85 -3.94
N ILE A 87 -19.02 7.60 -3.02
CA ILE A 87 -19.00 7.30 -1.60
C ILE A 87 -19.69 5.96 -1.33
N VAL A 88 -20.87 5.76 -1.91
CA VAL A 88 -21.63 4.50 -1.77
C VAL A 88 -20.85 3.29 -2.31
N LEU A 89 -20.15 3.43 -3.44
CA LEU A 89 -19.33 2.35 -4.00
C LEU A 89 -18.08 2.08 -3.16
N THR A 90 -17.54 3.09 -2.49
CA THR A 90 -16.34 2.92 -1.65
C THR A 90 -16.63 2.02 -0.44
N VAL A 91 -17.85 2.05 0.11
CA VAL A 91 -18.23 1.20 1.25
C VAL A 91 -18.05 -0.30 0.95
N PRO A 92 -18.73 -0.89 -0.04
CA PRO A 92 -18.56 -2.32 -0.32
C PRO A 92 -17.13 -2.65 -0.77
N ALA A 93 -16.43 -1.74 -1.46
CA ALA A 93 -15.05 -1.96 -1.86
C ALA A 93 -14.10 -2.07 -0.66
N LEU A 94 -14.22 -1.17 0.34
CA LEU A 94 -13.43 -1.23 1.58
C LEU A 94 -13.79 -2.47 2.41
N LEU A 95 -15.06 -2.86 2.47
CA LEU A 95 -15.49 -4.09 3.16
C LEU A 95 -14.92 -5.35 2.49
N LEU A 96 -14.89 -5.41 1.16
CA LEU A 96 -14.25 -6.49 0.42
C LEU A 96 -12.73 -6.50 0.62
N ALA A 97 -12.08 -5.34 0.64
CA ALA A 97 -10.66 -5.23 0.99
C ALA A 97 -10.40 -5.76 2.42
N CYS A 98 -11.24 -5.39 3.38
CA CYS A 98 -11.16 -5.92 4.73
C CYS A 98 -11.35 -7.45 4.75
N ALA A 99 -12.30 -8.00 3.97
CA ALA A 99 -12.53 -9.43 3.81
C ALA A 99 -11.35 -10.16 3.16
N TYR A 100 -10.45 -9.45 2.44
CA TYR A 100 -9.20 -10.02 1.95
C TYR A 100 -8.15 -10.16 3.04
N PHE A 101 -7.92 -9.12 3.85
CA PHE A 101 -6.87 -9.10 4.86
C PHE A 101 -7.24 -9.84 6.15
N LEU A 102 -8.51 -9.84 6.55
CA LEU A 102 -8.98 -10.44 7.79
C LEU A 102 -8.69 -11.95 7.92
N PRO A 103 -8.94 -12.82 6.91
CA PRO A 103 -8.56 -14.23 6.98
C PRO A 103 -7.06 -14.43 7.15
N ILE A 104 -6.23 -13.59 6.50
CA ILE A 104 -4.77 -13.65 6.62
C ILE A 104 -4.35 -13.32 8.07
N ALA A 105 -4.96 -12.28 8.66
CA ALA A 105 -4.73 -11.91 10.06
C ALA A 105 -5.09 -13.04 11.02
N LEU A 106 -6.16 -13.78 10.72
CA LEU A 106 -6.61 -14.95 11.50
C LEU A 106 -5.78 -16.22 11.22
N GLY A 107 -4.78 -16.13 10.34
CA GLY A 107 -3.92 -17.28 9.97
C GLY A 107 -4.61 -18.34 9.09
N LYS A 108 -5.76 -17.99 8.49
CA LYS A 108 -6.46 -18.89 7.56
C LYS A 108 -5.83 -18.81 6.18
N THR A 109 -5.47 -19.96 5.62
CA THR A 109 -4.94 -20.07 4.26
C THR A 109 -6.09 -20.21 3.27
N LEU A 110 -6.65 -19.09 2.82
CA LEU A 110 -7.59 -19.09 1.72
C LEU A 110 -6.83 -19.08 0.40
N ARG A 111 -7.08 -20.07 -0.46
CA ARG A 111 -6.48 -20.19 -1.80
C ARG A 111 -7.58 -20.21 -2.86
N GLY A 112 -7.19 -19.87 -4.08
CA GLY A 112 -8.06 -19.99 -5.24
C GLY A 112 -9.15 -18.93 -5.35
N SER A 113 -10.28 -19.32 -5.90
CA SER A 113 -11.39 -18.42 -6.26
C SER A 113 -12.01 -17.67 -5.08
N ALA A 114 -11.91 -18.22 -3.86
CA ALA A 114 -12.44 -17.55 -2.66
C ALA A 114 -11.77 -16.19 -2.34
N MET A 115 -10.51 -15.98 -2.80
CA MET A 115 -9.79 -14.72 -2.62
C MET A 115 -9.95 -13.76 -3.80
N ALA A 116 -10.51 -14.23 -4.92
CA ALA A 116 -10.62 -13.42 -6.14
C ALA A 116 -11.52 -12.19 -5.92
N LEU A 117 -12.73 -12.38 -5.42
CA LEU A 117 -13.68 -11.29 -5.19
C LEU A 117 -13.19 -10.28 -4.12
N PRO A 118 -12.73 -10.73 -2.92
CA PRO A 118 -12.14 -9.81 -1.93
C PRO A 118 -10.91 -9.06 -2.46
N GLY A 119 -10.03 -9.74 -3.20
CA GLY A 119 -8.83 -9.11 -3.78
C GLY A 119 -9.19 -8.06 -4.84
N CYS A 120 -10.12 -8.35 -5.74
CA CYS A 120 -10.65 -7.36 -6.69
C CYS A 120 -11.31 -6.18 -5.96
N GLY A 121 -12.01 -6.44 -4.87
CA GLY A 121 -12.57 -5.39 -4.01
C GLY A 121 -11.49 -4.47 -3.45
N GLY A 122 -10.35 -5.01 -3.01
CA GLY A 122 -9.20 -4.23 -2.55
C GLY A 122 -8.58 -3.36 -3.66
N ILE A 123 -8.44 -3.88 -4.88
CA ILE A 123 -7.98 -3.10 -6.04
C ILE A 123 -8.98 -1.98 -6.34
N PHE A 124 -10.27 -2.30 -6.35
CA PHE A 124 -11.32 -1.31 -6.62
C PHE A 124 -11.40 -0.24 -5.52
N ALA A 125 -11.20 -0.61 -4.25
CA ALA A 125 -11.09 0.33 -3.14
C ALA A 125 -9.94 1.34 -3.36
N GLY A 126 -8.77 0.88 -3.76
CA GLY A 126 -7.64 1.75 -4.13
C GLY A 126 -8.00 2.74 -5.23
N ALA A 127 -8.66 2.29 -6.31
CA ALA A 127 -9.10 3.15 -7.41
C ALA A 127 -10.13 4.20 -6.97
N LEU A 128 -11.07 3.81 -6.10
CA LEU A 128 -12.06 4.74 -5.55
C LEU A 128 -11.45 5.76 -4.60
N LEU A 129 -10.50 5.36 -3.75
CA LEU A 129 -9.76 6.29 -2.88
C LEU A 129 -8.96 7.29 -3.71
N ILE A 130 -8.29 6.86 -4.80
CA ILE A 130 -7.64 7.78 -5.74
C ILE A 130 -8.66 8.76 -6.32
N SER A 131 -9.82 8.28 -6.75
CA SER A 131 -10.88 9.12 -7.31
C SER A 131 -11.41 10.13 -6.29
N LEU A 132 -11.57 9.73 -5.03
CA LEU A 132 -12.00 10.61 -3.95
C LEU A 132 -10.98 11.71 -3.63
N LEU A 133 -9.68 11.47 -3.81
CA LEU A 133 -8.65 12.49 -3.63
C LEU A 133 -8.84 13.72 -4.52
N TYR A 134 -9.51 13.61 -5.66
CA TYR A 134 -9.88 14.76 -6.49
C TYR A 134 -10.86 15.71 -5.80
N PHE A 135 -11.65 15.21 -4.87
CA PHE A 135 -12.64 15.98 -4.12
C PHE A 135 -12.11 16.47 -2.76
N ASP A 136 -10.87 16.16 -2.44
CA ASP A 136 -10.22 16.68 -1.25
C ASP A 136 -10.14 18.22 -1.32
N ARG A 137 -10.75 18.87 -0.34
CA ARG A 137 -10.88 20.34 -0.29
C ARG A 137 -9.69 21.02 0.39
N TYR A 138 -8.85 20.27 1.07
CA TYR A 138 -7.78 20.83 1.90
C TYR A 138 -6.45 20.98 1.15
N THR A 139 -6.24 20.19 0.10
CA THR A 139 -5.01 20.21 -0.67
C THR A 139 -5.27 20.42 -2.17
N PRO A 140 -4.44 21.24 -2.86
CA PRO A 140 -4.50 21.38 -4.31
C PRO A 140 -4.27 20.05 -5.03
N MET A 141 -4.77 19.92 -6.26
CA MET A 141 -4.65 18.71 -7.09
C MET A 141 -3.19 18.30 -7.34
N ASN A 142 -2.32 19.26 -7.52
CA ASN A 142 -0.89 19.08 -7.80
C ASN A 142 -0.01 19.11 -6.54
N ALA A 143 -0.61 19.12 -5.35
CA ALA A 143 0.18 19.05 -4.13
C ALA A 143 1.00 17.76 -4.09
N PRO A 144 2.31 17.83 -3.79
CA PRO A 144 3.19 16.66 -3.74
C PRO A 144 2.69 15.52 -2.86
N ARG A 145 2.03 15.84 -1.73
CA ARG A 145 1.37 14.86 -0.87
C ARG A 145 0.31 14.08 -1.64
N LYS A 146 -0.60 14.78 -2.30
CA LYS A 146 -1.71 14.15 -3.04
C LYS A 146 -1.20 13.25 -4.15
N VAL A 147 -0.21 13.71 -4.91
CA VAL A 147 0.46 12.90 -5.95
C VAL A 147 1.17 11.70 -5.34
N GLY A 148 1.85 11.88 -4.22
CA GLY A 148 2.52 10.82 -3.49
C GLY A 148 1.56 9.72 -3.04
N VAL A 149 0.44 10.09 -2.40
CA VAL A 149 -0.59 9.15 -1.96
C VAL A 149 -1.22 8.41 -3.15
N GLN A 150 -1.46 9.09 -4.27
CA GLN A 150 -1.95 8.44 -5.49
C GLN A 150 -0.97 7.39 -6.03
N LEU A 151 0.33 7.72 -6.08
CA LEU A 151 1.38 6.78 -6.50
C LEU A 151 1.49 5.58 -5.54
N ALA A 152 1.39 5.82 -4.23
CA ALA A 152 1.38 4.76 -3.23
C ALA A 152 0.17 3.84 -3.39
N LEU A 153 -1.03 4.37 -3.59
CA LEU A 153 -2.24 3.58 -3.84
C LEU A 153 -2.16 2.80 -5.16
N LEU A 154 -1.62 3.40 -6.22
CA LEU A 154 -1.39 2.68 -7.48
C LEU A 154 -0.41 1.52 -7.31
N SER A 155 0.68 1.72 -6.57
CA SER A 155 1.64 0.65 -6.29
C SER A 155 1.04 -0.44 -5.39
N PHE A 156 0.20 -0.07 -4.43
CA PHE A 156 -0.59 -1.00 -3.61
C PHE A 156 -1.49 -1.88 -4.49
N MET A 157 -2.26 -1.27 -5.39
CA MET A 157 -3.14 -2.00 -6.31
C MET A 157 -2.36 -3.00 -7.17
N LEU A 158 -1.21 -2.57 -7.69
CA LEU A 158 -0.35 -3.41 -8.51
C LEU A 158 0.22 -4.59 -7.71
N ALA A 159 0.72 -4.35 -6.50
CA ALA A 159 1.23 -5.41 -5.62
C ALA A 159 0.12 -6.40 -5.23
N LEU A 160 -1.08 -5.90 -4.90
CA LEU A 160 -2.25 -6.72 -4.58
C LEU A 160 -2.69 -7.58 -5.77
N LEU A 161 -2.65 -7.04 -6.99
CA LEU A 161 -2.95 -7.78 -8.21
C LEU A 161 -1.98 -8.97 -8.39
N TYR A 162 -0.68 -8.76 -8.20
CA TYR A 162 0.30 -9.84 -8.30
C TYR A 162 0.18 -10.85 -7.17
N GLU A 163 -0.13 -10.42 -5.95
CA GLU A 163 -0.39 -11.33 -4.84
C GLU A 163 -1.63 -12.19 -5.10
N LEU A 164 -2.71 -11.59 -5.62
CA LEU A 164 -3.92 -12.31 -6.02
C LEU A 164 -3.63 -13.33 -7.12
N ARG A 165 -2.85 -12.94 -8.13
CA ARG A 165 -2.40 -13.84 -9.19
C ARG A 165 -1.63 -15.04 -8.61
N ALA A 166 -0.74 -14.82 -7.64
CA ALA A 166 -0.02 -15.90 -6.97
C ALA A 166 -0.96 -16.86 -6.22
N LYS A 167 -1.97 -16.33 -5.53
CA LYS A 167 -2.96 -17.13 -4.77
C LYS A 167 -3.89 -17.94 -5.67
N THR A 168 -4.08 -17.52 -6.91
CA THR A 168 -4.82 -18.30 -7.93
C THR A 168 -3.97 -19.35 -8.66
N GLY A 169 -2.69 -19.50 -8.28
CA GLY A 169 -1.79 -20.50 -8.86
C GLY A 169 -1.17 -20.11 -10.19
N ILE A 170 -1.33 -18.86 -10.61
CA ILE A 170 -0.73 -18.35 -11.85
C ILE A 170 0.72 -17.96 -11.59
N PRO A 171 1.70 -18.39 -12.42
CA PRO A 171 3.11 -18.08 -12.21
C PRO A 171 3.36 -16.57 -12.14
N LEU A 172 4.24 -16.17 -11.20
CA LEU A 172 4.58 -14.77 -10.99
C LEU A 172 5.64 -14.32 -12.00
N PRO A 173 5.43 -13.19 -12.68
CA PRO A 173 6.47 -12.56 -13.47
C PRO A 173 7.48 -11.84 -12.55
N ARG A 174 8.67 -11.54 -13.08
CA ARG A 174 9.68 -10.72 -12.37
C ARG A 174 9.13 -9.37 -11.88
N MET A 175 8.18 -8.81 -12.61
CA MET A 175 7.48 -7.58 -12.22
C MET A 175 6.74 -7.69 -10.88
N ALA A 176 6.42 -8.88 -10.39
CA ALA A 176 5.83 -9.07 -9.07
C ALA A 176 6.79 -8.64 -7.94
N VAL A 177 8.07 -8.95 -8.06
CA VAL A 177 9.10 -8.51 -7.10
C VAL A 177 9.24 -7.00 -7.14
N PHE A 178 9.36 -6.44 -8.34
CA PHE A 178 9.44 -4.99 -8.52
C PHE A 178 8.23 -4.26 -7.90
N SER A 179 7.01 -4.72 -8.20
CA SER A 179 5.79 -4.09 -7.68
C SER A 179 5.69 -4.16 -6.17
N THR A 180 6.11 -5.28 -5.56
CA THR A 180 6.12 -5.45 -4.11
C THR A 180 7.11 -4.50 -3.43
N LEU A 181 8.34 -4.41 -3.96
CA LEU A 181 9.36 -3.48 -3.45
C LEU A 181 8.96 -2.02 -3.66
N LEU A 182 8.38 -1.71 -4.81
CA LEU A 182 7.86 -0.38 -5.12
C LEU A 182 6.73 0.01 -4.15
N SER A 183 5.79 -0.89 -3.91
CA SER A 183 4.68 -0.65 -2.98
C SER A 183 5.20 -0.45 -1.56
N PHE A 184 6.12 -1.31 -1.09
CA PHE A 184 6.78 -1.12 0.20
C PHE A 184 7.41 0.28 0.28
N PHE A 185 8.25 0.63 -0.68
CA PHE A 185 8.97 1.90 -0.67
C PHE A 185 8.04 3.11 -0.65
N LEU A 186 7.11 3.19 -1.61
CA LEU A 186 6.20 4.33 -1.73
C LEU A 186 5.26 4.45 -0.53
N CYS A 187 4.68 3.35 -0.09
CA CYS A 187 3.75 3.37 1.04
C CYS A 187 4.46 3.73 2.35
N VAL A 188 5.68 3.22 2.59
CA VAL A 188 6.44 3.54 3.81
C VAL A 188 6.99 4.96 3.76
N VAL A 189 7.59 5.39 2.65
CA VAL A 189 8.17 6.74 2.55
C VAL A 189 7.09 7.81 2.68
N ILE A 190 5.95 7.63 2.02
CA ILE A 190 4.86 8.62 2.07
C ILE A 190 4.15 8.54 3.42
N GLY A 191 3.71 7.36 3.85
CA GLY A 191 3.01 7.19 5.11
C GLY A 191 3.84 7.68 6.30
N LEU A 192 5.13 7.32 6.39
CA LEU A 192 5.98 7.76 7.49
C LEU A 192 6.25 9.27 7.45
N SER A 193 6.51 9.83 6.27
CA SER A 193 6.76 11.27 6.16
C SER A 193 5.54 12.10 6.56
N ASP A 194 4.34 11.65 6.20
CA ASP A 194 3.10 12.33 6.52
C ASP A 194 2.70 12.16 7.99
N ILE A 195 2.95 10.99 8.59
CA ILE A 195 2.77 10.79 10.04
C ILE A 195 3.67 11.74 10.83
N VAL A 196 4.94 11.91 10.43
CA VAL A 196 5.85 12.87 11.09
C VAL A 196 5.37 14.29 10.86
N ALA A 197 4.87 14.64 9.68
CA ALA A 197 4.28 15.96 9.40
C ALA A 197 3.04 16.25 10.26
N PHE A 198 2.19 15.24 10.47
CA PHE A 198 1.05 15.33 11.38
C PHE A 198 1.51 15.56 12.83
N ALA A 199 2.47 14.77 13.30
CA ALA A 199 3.04 14.92 14.64
C ALA A 199 3.72 16.28 14.84
N ALA A 200 4.31 16.84 13.78
CA ALA A 200 4.90 18.19 13.79
C ALA A 200 3.84 19.32 13.68
N GLY A 201 2.54 18.99 13.59
CA GLY A 201 1.46 19.96 13.52
C GLY A 201 1.33 20.68 12.16
N VAL A 202 1.96 20.16 11.10
CA VAL A 202 1.89 20.73 9.76
C VAL A 202 0.47 20.63 9.20
N TYR A 203 -0.24 19.55 9.47
CA TYR A 203 -1.68 19.40 9.22
C TYR A 203 -2.35 18.60 10.34
N ARG A 204 -3.65 18.78 10.53
CA ARG A 204 -4.40 18.18 11.65
C ARG A 204 -5.71 17.51 11.22
N VAL A 205 -5.74 16.92 10.03
CA VAL A 205 -6.93 16.24 9.54
C VAL A 205 -6.86 14.75 9.90
N PRO A 206 -7.72 14.25 10.81
CA PRO A 206 -7.66 12.86 11.28
C PRO A 206 -7.76 11.83 10.16
N PHE A 207 -8.52 12.12 9.12
CA PHE A 207 -8.68 11.26 7.96
C PHE A 207 -7.34 11.04 7.22
N TYR A 208 -6.54 12.08 7.05
CA TYR A 208 -5.21 11.95 6.44
C TYR A 208 -4.29 11.09 7.29
N PHE A 209 -4.28 11.29 8.59
CA PHE A 209 -3.46 10.49 9.50
C PHE A 209 -3.81 9.00 9.41
N MET A 210 -5.10 8.65 9.31
CA MET A 210 -5.50 7.24 9.15
C MET A 210 -5.10 6.66 7.80
N GLN A 211 -5.23 7.44 6.72
CA GLN A 211 -4.72 7.02 5.41
C GLN A 211 -3.20 6.80 5.41
N ASP A 212 -2.45 7.65 6.08
CA ASP A 212 -0.99 7.53 6.18
C ASP A 212 -0.58 6.27 6.97
N LEU A 213 -1.31 5.95 8.05
CA LEU A 213 -1.15 4.71 8.79
C LEU A 213 -1.53 3.49 7.93
N LEU A 214 -2.60 3.58 7.14
CA LEU A 214 -3.01 2.51 6.22
C LEU A 214 -1.93 2.26 5.16
N LEU A 215 -1.36 3.32 4.57
CA LEU A 215 -0.26 3.19 3.63
C LEU A 215 0.95 2.53 4.28
N LEU A 216 1.37 3.00 5.47
CA LEU A 216 2.49 2.42 6.20
C LEU A 216 2.28 0.93 6.49
N ALA A 217 1.12 0.56 7.03
CA ALA A 217 0.77 -0.83 7.33
C ALA A 217 0.74 -1.70 6.05
N SER A 218 0.22 -1.17 4.95
CA SER A 218 0.17 -1.84 3.65
C SER A 218 1.57 -2.07 3.07
N GLY A 219 2.47 -1.08 3.18
CA GLY A 219 3.86 -1.22 2.75
C GLY A 219 4.57 -2.33 3.52
N ILE A 220 4.43 -2.36 4.85
CA ILE A 220 4.99 -3.42 5.71
C ILE A 220 4.40 -4.78 5.35
N TYR A 221 3.08 -4.85 5.12
CA TYR A 221 2.41 -6.08 4.69
C TYR A 221 3.03 -6.62 3.40
N PHE A 222 3.21 -5.81 2.36
CA PHE A 222 3.78 -6.27 1.09
C PHE A 222 5.24 -6.68 1.20
N LEU A 223 6.04 -6.01 2.03
CA LEU A 223 7.40 -6.46 2.32
C LEU A 223 7.41 -7.88 2.91
N LEU A 224 6.47 -8.18 3.80
CA LEU A 224 6.38 -9.47 4.46
C LEU A 224 5.72 -10.56 3.61
N SER A 225 4.79 -10.20 2.71
CA SER A 225 4.08 -11.12 1.83
C SER A 225 4.78 -11.39 0.50
N GLY A 226 5.79 -10.60 0.15
CA GLY A 226 6.47 -10.63 -1.14
C GLY A 226 7.01 -12.01 -1.54
N PRO A 227 7.20 -12.25 -2.87
CA PRO A 227 7.73 -13.50 -3.39
C PRO A 227 9.14 -13.74 -2.83
N ARG A 228 9.41 -14.98 -2.41
CA ARG A 228 10.70 -15.41 -1.89
C ARG A 228 11.46 -16.25 -2.92
N PRO A 229 12.78 -16.19 -2.97
CA PRO A 229 13.57 -17.11 -3.77
C PRO A 229 13.35 -18.56 -3.27
N LEU A 230 13.17 -19.50 -4.20
CA LEU A 230 12.90 -20.93 -3.94
C LEU A 230 14.00 -21.65 -3.15
N GLY A 231 15.17 -21.04 -2.95
CA GLY A 231 16.33 -21.65 -2.29
C GLY A 231 16.27 -21.73 -0.75
N GLN A 232 15.32 -21.08 -0.09
CA GLN A 232 15.16 -21.18 1.36
C GLN A 232 14.09 -22.22 1.75
N LYS A 233 14.32 -23.48 1.42
CA LYS A 233 13.67 -24.57 2.20
C LYS A 233 14.16 -24.43 3.64
N THR A 234 13.31 -23.93 4.51
CA THR A 234 13.54 -24.00 5.97
C THR A 234 13.77 -25.45 6.30
N GLY A 235 14.99 -25.79 6.74
CA GLY A 235 15.44 -27.15 7.07
C GLY A 235 14.74 -27.78 8.29
N LYS A 236 13.44 -27.62 8.42
CA LYS A 236 12.61 -28.20 9.49
C LYS A 236 11.65 -29.32 9.02
N ASP A 237 11.56 -29.56 7.71
CA ASP A 237 10.66 -30.62 7.19
C ASP A 237 11.40 -31.92 6.82
N GLN A 238 12.62 -32.14 7.34
CA GLN A 238 13.38 -33.38 7.13
C GLN A 238 13.41 -34.33 8.35
N THR A 239 12.56 -34.10 9.34
CA THR A 239 12.41 -35.06 10.46
C THR A 239 10.96 -35.35 10.72
N THR A 240 10.38 -36.22 9.90
CA THR A 240 9.34 -37.22 10.27
C THR A 240 9.33 -38.32 9.23
#